data_c9d21a0a320c3843d59f6d57c2ee8347
#
_entry.id   c9d21a0a320c3843d59f6d57c2ee8347
#
_cell.length_a   1.000
_cell.length_b   1.000
_cell.length_c   1.000
_cell.angle_alpha   90.00
_cell.angle_beta   90.00
_cell.angle_gamma   90.00
#
_symmetry.space_group_name_H-M   'P 1'
#
loop_
_entity.id
_entity.type
_entity.pdbx_description
1 polymer ?
#
loop_
_entity_poly.entity_id
_entity_poly.type
_entity_poly.pdbx_seq_one_letter_code
_entity_poly.pdbx_strand_id
1 'polypeptide(L)'
;TFQGGDPLVPIDETVEPTFEDGSKEKSIPGQGTYTIAPDGTVTFTPDKQFVGNPDPVTVKRVDKNGTPVTATYSPEFTKVTPTGTGATSTGPQGVPQTGTPSFQGGDPLVPIDETVEPTFEDGSKEKSIPGQGTYTIAPDGTVTFTPDKQFVGNPTPVTVKRVDKNGTPVTATYSPEFTKVTPTGKDTSSVNIKGLVQTGTPTFEGGNPLVPIDETVAATFEDGSTEKVIPGEGTYAISPDGIVTFTPEANFVGKGTGVTIVRKDKNGTPVTASYRPTVVDPSTGHDTASTGAKGQPQVATPVFEGHIDSTVPPTFEDGSTTMVVPSEGSYTIDKDGKITFTPEPDFVGTAKGLVVKRLDVYGNVVTAHYTPTVLGQTQVSDATSEGLKGQTQTGKPNFTGDVDLTVPPTFEDGTTEKVVPGQGTYVISPDGTVTFTPEADFVGQAKGVKVIRKDRNGNIISGFYTPTVVEL
;
A
#
# COMPACT_ATOMS: atom_id res chain seq x y z
N THR A 1 -17.39 71.29 -53.66
CA THR A 1 -18.61 72.03 -54.02
C THR A 1 -18.37 73.00 -55.15
N PHE A 2 -19.40 73.31 -55.88
CA PHE A 2 -19.34 74.17 -57.04
C PHE A 2 -20.43 75.26 -56.91
N GLN A 3 -20.11 76.42 -57.35
CA GLN A 3 -21.00 77.55 -57.30
C GLN A 3 -20.95 78.31 -58.63
N GLY A 4 -22.10 78.71 -59.14
CA GLY A 4 -22.14 79.57 -60.30
C GLY A 4 -21.57 80.96 -60.01
N GLY A 5 -21.02 81.63 -61.01
CA GLY A 5 -20.41 82.95 -60.85
C GLY A 5 -21.44 84.08 -60.69
N ASP A 6 -22.71 83.81 -60.98
CA ASP A 6 -23.82 84.75 -60.86
C ASP A 6 -25.06 83.94 -60.51
N PRO A 7 -25.98 84.52 -59.63
CA PRO A 7 -27.22 83.80 -59.29
C PRO A 7 -28.10 83.41 -60.47
N LEU A 8 -27.99 84.16 -61.57
CA LEU A 8 -28.73 83.87 -62.81
C LEU A 8 -28.10 82.79 -63.67
N VAL A 9 -26.87 82.43 -63.38
CA VAL A 9 -26.11 81.37 -64.07
C VAL A 9 -25.61 80.36 -63.06
N PRO A 10 -26.48 79.51 -62.48
CA PRO A 10 -26.08 78.50 -61.57
C PRO A 10 -25.37 77.34 -62.27
N ILE A 11 -24.85 76.47 -61.48
CA ILE A 11 -24.31 75.13 -61.98
C ILE A 11 -25.44 74.40 -62.67
N ASP A 12 -25.23 73.85 -63.82
CA ASP A 12 -26.22 73.06 -64.55
C ASP A 12 -26.29 71.62 -63.97
N GLU A 13 -27.32 71.45 -63.14
CA GLU A 13 -27.53 70.16 -62.47
C GLU A 13 -28.05 69.07 -63.43
N THR A 14 -28.40 69.41 -64.67
CA THR A 14 -28.78 68.41 -65.65
C THR A 14 -27.58 67.79 -66.33
N VAL A 15 -26.37 68.32 -66.17
CA VAL A 15 -25.14 67.82 -66.68
C VAL A 15 -24.42 67.11 -65.52
N GLU A 16 -24.24 65.79 -65.58
CA GLU A 16 -23.57 65.03 -64.51
C GLU A 16 -22.10 65.50 -64.41
N PRO A 17 -21.56 65.58 -63.20
CA PRO A 17 -20.16 65.85 -62.99
C PRO A 17 -19.30 64.66 -63.48
N THR A 18 -18.11 64.97 -63.96
CA THR A 18 -17.12 64.01 -64.43
C THR A 18 -15.75 64.37 -63.86
N PHE A 19 -14.81 63.48 -64.01
CA PHE A 19 -13.41 63.90 -63.83
C PHE A 19 -12.95 64.79 -64.98
N GLU A 20 -11.80 65.39 -64.85
CA GLU A 20 -11.35 66.40 -65.81
C GLU A 20 -11.24 65.83 -67.23
N ASP A 21 -10.88 64.52 -67.38
CA ASP A 21 -10.81 63.86 -68.66
C ASP A 21 -12.15 63.39 -69.23
N GLY A 22 -13.24 63.68 -68.53
CA GLY A 22 -14.59 63.28 -68.92
C GLY A 22 -14.99 61.89 -68.43
N SER A 23 -14.12 61.16 -67.81
CA SER A 23 -14.43 59.83 -67.26
C SER A 23 -15.12 59.92 -65.92
N LYS A 24 -15.74 58.83 -65.48
CA LYS A 24 -16.36 58.66 -64.18
C LYS A 24 -15.61 57.69 -63.29
N GLU A 25 -14.51 57.14 -63.76
CA GLU A 25 -13.61 56.26 -63.00
C GLU A 25 -12.18 56.58 -63.39
N LYS A 26 -11.32 56.63 -62.39
CA LYS A 26 -9.92 56.91 -62.61
C LYS A 26 -9.06 56.09 -61.66
N SER A 27 -8.27 55.18 -62.20
CA SER A 27 -7.34 54.36 -61.42
C SER A 27 -5.97 55.05 -61.36
N ILE A 28 -5.42 55.10 -60.15
CA ILE A 28 -4.07 55.61 -59.90
C ILE A 28 -3.20 54.37 -59.56
N PRO A 29 -2.31 53.96 -60.46
CA PRO A 29 -1.51 52.77 -60.22
C PRO A 29 -0.76 52.81 -58.88
N GLY A 30 -0.91 51.71 -58.09
CA GLY A 30 -0.25 51.61 -56.77
C GLY A 30 -0.91 52.39 -55.65
N GLN A 31 -2.02 53.10 -55.92
CA GLN A 31 -2.69 53.93 -54.90
C GLN A 31 -4.15 53.54 -54.72
N GLY A 32 -4.93 53.42 -55.76
CA GLY A 32 -6.35 53.08 -55.70
C GLY A 32 -7.14 53.60 -56.87
N THR A 33 -8.47 53.66 -56.74
CA THR A 33 -9.39 54.02 -57.80
C THR A 33 -10.42 55.06 -57.31
N TYR A 34 -10.53 56.17 -58.06
CA TYR A 34 -11.59 57.18 -57.84
C TYR A 34 -12.81 56.83 -58.69
N THR A 35 -13.98 56.99 -58.14
CA THR A 35 -15.25 56.95 -58.84
C THR A 35 -16.07 58.17 -58.49
N ILE A 36 -16.90 58.67 -59.39
CA ILE A 36 -17.79 59.83 -59.14
C ILE A 36 -19.22 59.41 -59.44
N ALA A 37 -20.12 59.72 -58.46
CA ALA A 37 -21.52 59.48 -58.60
C ALA A 37 -22.22 60.70 -59.31
N PRO A 38 -23.45 60.51 -59.85
CA PRO A 38 -24.18 61.63 -60.50
C PRO A 38 -24.41 62.83 -59.62
N ASP A 39 -24.46 62.66 -58.30
CA ASP A 39 -24.60 63.77 -57.35
C ASP A 39 -23.30 64.51 -57.03
N GLY A 40 -22.18 64.08 -57.65
CA GLY A 40 -20.88 64.68 -57.42
C GLY A 40 -20.06 64.10 -56.30
N THR A 41 -20.58 63.13 -55.60
CA THR A 41 -19.85 62.42 -54.54
C THR A 41 -18.72 61.62 -55.16
N VAL A 42 -17.47 61.88 -54.75
CA VAL A 42 -16.30 61.16 -55.16
C VAL A 42 -15.98 60.11 -54.10
N THR A 43 -15.76 58.89 -54.55
CA THR A 43 -15.29 57.80 -53.70
C THR A 43 -13.92 57.38 -54.13
N PHE A 44 -12.96 57.33 -53.19
CA PHE A 44 -11.68 56.75 -53.42
C PHE A 44 -11.60 55.38 -52.72
N THR A 45 -11.38 54.34 -53.48
CA THR A 45 -11.15 52.99 -52.94
C THR A 45 -9.65 52.71 -52.99
N PRO A 46 -8.96 52.73 -51.81
CA PRO A 46 -7.49 52.54 -51.80
C PRO A 46 -7.11 51.12 -52.08
N ASP A 47 -5.92 50.94 -52.63
CA ASP A 47 -5.20 49.65 -52.57
C ASP A 47 -4.94 49.34 -51.09
N LYS A 48 -5.06 48.08 -50.72
CA LYS A 48 -5.07 47.65 -49.29
C LYS A 48 -3.83 48.08 -48.52
N GLN A 49 -2.68 48.20 -49.18
CA GLN A 49 -1.45 48.56 -48.50
C GLN A 49 -1.05 50.05 -48.71
N PHE A 50 -1.89 50.82 -49.38
CA PHE A 50 -1.60 52.25 -49.62
C PHE A 50 -1.73 53.05 -48.32
N VAL A 51 -0.74 53.89 -48.04
CA VAL A 51 -0.69 54.82 -46.92
C VAL A 51 -0.21 56.17 -47.45
N GLY A 52 -0.79 57.25 -46.94
CA GLY A 52 -0.37 58.59 -47.31
C GLY A 52 -1.44 59.32 -48.16
N ASN A 53 -0.97 60.24 -48.98
CA ASN A 53 -1.83 61.07 -49.81
C ASN A 53 -1.79 60.58 -51.26
N PRO A 54 -2.87 59.97 -51.75
CA PRO A 54 -2.88 59.63 -53.19
C PRO A 54 -2.87 60.88 -54.05
N ASP A 55 -2.50 60.70 -55.31
CA ASP A 55 -2.60 61.79 -56.28
C ASP A 55 -4.04 62.31 -56.26
N PRO A 56 -4.31 63.61 -56.09
CA PRO A 56 -5.65 64.15 -56.11
C PRO A 56 -6.32 63.93 -57.43
N VAL A 57 -7.67 63.97 -57.43
CA VAL A 57 -8.47 63.91 -58.63
C VAL A 57 -9.20 65.25 -58.82
N THR A 58 -9.32 65.68 -60.06
CA THR A 58 -10.02 66.92 -60.44
C THR A 58 -11.40 66.59 -60.97
N VAL A 59 -12.45 67.22 -60.36
CA VAL A 59 -13.84 67.09 -60.76
C VAL A 59 -14.22 68.28 -61.56
N LYS A 60 -14.95 68.02 -62.59
CA LYS A 60 -15.41 69.07 -63.53
C LYS A 60 -16.93 69.10 -63.59
N ARG A 61 -17.48 70.32 -63.49
CA ARG A 61 -18.91 70.62 -63.72
C ARG A 61 -18.98 71.78 -64.72
N VAL A 62 -20.17 72.00 -65.24
CA VAL A 62 -20.44 73.19 -66.08
C VAL A 62 -21.57 73.98 -65.51
N ASP A 63 -21.53 75.27 -65.77
CA ASP A 63 -22.64 76.14 -65.42
C ASP A 63 -23.69 76.17 -66.58
N LYS A 64 -24.78 76.89 -66.38
CA LYS A 64 -25.86 77.00 -67.39
C LYS A 64 -25.41 77.57 -68.72
N ASN A 65 -24.26 78.26 -68.77
CA ASN A 65 -23.63 78.75 -69.98
C ASN A 65 -22.70 77.73 -70.62
N GLY A 66 -22.50 76.56 -70.02
CA GLY A 66 -21.53 75.58 -70.48
C GLY A 66 -20.08 75.83 -70.11
N THR A 67 -19.85 76.80 -69.20
CA THR A 67 -18.48 77.15 -68.76
C THR A 67 -18.03 76.10 -67.78
N PRO A 68 -16.85 75.44 -68.00
CA PRO A 68 -16.34 74.42 -67.09
C PRO A 68 -15.83 75.09 -65.80
N VAL A 69 -15.98 74.39 -64.73
CA VAL A 69 -15.43 74.71 -63.41
C VAL A 69 -14.90 73.45 -62.82
N THR A 70 -13.75 73.51 -62.15
CA THR A 70 -13.08 72.36 -61.57
C THR A 70 -12.81 72.57 -60.08
N ALA A 71 -12.80 71.50 -59.40
CA ALA A 71 -12.37 71.37 -57.99
C ALA A 71 -11.68 70.04 -57.74
N THR A 72 -10.81 70.02 -56.79
CA THR A 72 -10.00 68.78 -56.48
C THR A 72 -10.55 68.13 -55.23
N TYR A 73 -10.38 66.82 -55.19
CA TYR A 73 -10.56 65.99 -54.02
C TYR A 73 -9.23 65.33 -53.66
N SER A 74 -8.84 65.42 -52.35
CA SER A 74 -7.54 64.98 -51.85
C SER A 74 -7.75 64.18 -50.56
N PRO A 75 -7.95 62.91 -50.65
CA PRO A 75 -8.05 62.10 -49.44
C PRO A 75 -6.65 61.84 -48.85
N GLU A 76 -6.66 61.45 -47.56
CA GLU A 76 -5.44 61.03 -46.85
C GLU A 76 -5.72 59.75 -46.10
N PHE A 77 -4.73 58.86 -46.13
CA PHE A 77 -4.80 57.57 -45.49
C PHE A 77 -3.72 57.40 -44.45
N THR A 78 -4.12 57.19 -43.21
CA THR A 78 -3.21 56.91 -42.10
C THR A 78 -2.92 55.41 -42.01
N LYS A 79 -1.69 55.06 -41.62
CA LYS A 79 -1.30 53.68 -41.46
C LYS A 79 -2.11 52.99 -40.38
N VAL A 80 -2.57 51.79 -40.70
CA VAL A 80 -3.23 50.90 -39.74
C VAL A 80 -2.28 49.75 -39.39
N THR A 81 -1.95 49.62 -38.12
CA THR A 81 -1.03 48.61 -37.62
C THR A 81 -1.71 47.66 -36.67
N PRO A 82 -1.98 46.41 -37.02
CA PRO A 82 -2.56 45.45 -36.12
C PRO A 82 -1.55 45.08 -35.03
N THR A 83 -2.07 44.59 -33.90
CA THR A 83 -1.27 44.20 -32.74
C THR A 83 -1.55 42.76 -32.36
N GLY A 84 -0.55 42.08 -31.81
CA GLY A 84 -0.69 40.74 -31.28
C GLY A 84 -0.22 40.67 -29.84
N THR A 85 -0.89 39.84 -29.07
CA THR A 85 -0.54 39.58 -27.67
C THR A 85 -0.19 38.09 -27.51
N GLY A 86 1.00 37.82 -26.97
CA GLY A 86 1.48 36.45 -26.77
C GLY A 86 0.66 35.73 -25.69
N ALA A 87 0.72 34.42 -25.75
CA ALA A 87 0.12 33.53 -24.77
C ALA A 87 1.19 32.70 -24.07
N THR A 88 0.93 32.32 -22.84
CA THR A 88 1.78 31.44 -22.05
C THR A 88 0.92 30.36 -21.40
N SER A 89 1.56 29.25 -21.03
CA SER A 89 0.93 28.19 -20.26
C SER A 89 1.97 27.48 -19.42
N THR A 90 1.53 26.83 -18.35
CA THR A 90 2.37 26.04 -17.47
C THR A 90 1.66 24.73 -17.18
N GLY A 91 2.40 23.62 -17.22
CA GLY A 91 1.85 22.32 -16.94
C GLY A 91 2.91 21.28 -16.64
N PRO A 92 2.47 20.06 -16.29
CA PRO A 92 3.39 19.01 -15.92
C PRO A 92 4.10 18.40 -17.14
N GLN A 93 5.32 17.90 -16.90
CA GLN A 93 6.09 17.13 -17.86
C GLN A 93 5.22 16.06 -18.55
N GLY A 94 5.36 15.97 -19.87
CA GLY A 94 4.72 14.93 -20.66
C GLY A 94 3.27 15.17 -21.04
N VAL A 95 2.63 16.23 -20.53
CA VAL A 95 1.22 16.53 -20.78
C VAL A 95 1.09 17.66 -21.79
N PRO A 96 0.34 17.48 -22.89
CA PRO A 96 0.13 18.54 -23.88
C PRO A 96 -0.49 19.80 -23.26
N GLN A 97 -0.07 20.95 -23.75
CA GLN A 97 -0.58 22.26 -23.32
C GLN A 97 -1.13 23.03 -24.50
N THR A 98 -2.07 23.90 -24.26
CA THR A 98 -2.64 24.78 -25.27
C THR A 98 -2.54 26.23 -24.86
N GLY A 99 -2.46 27.10 -25.85
CA GLY A 99 -2.52 28.54 -25.66
C GLY A 99 -2.98 29.21 -26.95
N THR A 100 -3.67 30.33 -26.82
CA THR A 100 -4.22 31.07 -27.97
C THR A 100 -3.72 32.50 -27.92
N PRO A 101 -2.66 32.84 -28.67
CA PRO A 101 -2.31 34.26 -28.85
C PRO A 101 -3.48 35.02 -29.42
N SER A 102 -3.65 36.27 -29.00
CA SER A 102 -4.73 37.13 -29.44
C SER A 102 -4.24 38.21 -30.37
N PHE A 103 -5.13 38.65 -31.26
CA PHE A 103 -4.78 39.66 -32.27
C PHE A 103 -5.89 40.68 -32.37
N GLN A 104 -5.54 41.92 -32.62
CA GLN A 104 -6.47 43.02 -32.75
C GLN A 104 -6.07 43.88 -33.93
N GLY A 105 -7.05 44.24 -34.76
CA GLY A 105 -6.85 45.20 -35.84
C GLY A 105 -6.47 46.59 -35.30
N GLY A 106 -5.68 47.33 -36.06
CA GLY A 106 -5.25 48.65 -35.63
C GLY A 106 -6.35 49.72 -35.70
N ASP A 107 -7.45 49.43 -36.37
CA ASP A 107 -8.62 50.29 -36.48
C ASP A 107 -9.90 49.43 -36.54
N PRO A 108 -11.01 49.87 -35.94
CA PRO A 108 -12.26 49.07 -35.98
C PRO A 108 -12.77 48.78 -37.39
N LEU A 109 -12.39 49.59 -38.38
CA LEU A 109 -12.78 49.37 -39.77
C LEU A 109 -11.83 48.40 -40.51
N VAL A 110 -10.72 48.06 -39.90
CA VAL A 110 -9.72 47.14 -40.47
C VAL A 110 -9.41 46.08 -39.41
N PRO A 111 -10.39 45.18 -39.13
CA PRO A 111 -10.15 44.09 -38.17
C PRO A 111 -9.26 43.03 -38.71
N ILE A 112 -8.88 42.07 -37.87
CA ILE A 112 -8.21 40.87 -38.31
C ILE A 112 -9.10 40.11 -39.29
N ASP A 113 -8.51 39.60 -40.35
CA ASP A 113 -9.24 38.85 -41.37
C ASP A 113 -9.47 37.41 -40.94
N GLU A 114 -10.67 37.14 -40.40
CA GLU A 114 -11.03 35.80 -39.90
C GLU A 114 -11.24 34.79 -41.04
N THR A 115 -11.26 35.24 -42.32
CA THR A 115 -11.36 34.30 -43.45
C THR A 115 -10.00 33.70 -43.81
N VAL A 116 -8.90 34.25 -43.28
CA VAL A 116 -7.56 33.75 -43.46
C VAL A 116 -7.15 32.99 -42.18
N GLU A 117 -6.92 31.70 -42.29
CA GLU A 117 -6.52 30.89 -41.13
C GLU A 117 -5.18 31.32 -40.59
N PRO A 118 -4.97 31.33 -39.26
CA PRO A 118 -3.68 31.59 -38.67
C PRO A 118 -2.70 30.45 -39.01
N THR A 119 -1.43 30.82 -39.15
CA THR A 119 -0.34 29.88 -39.38
C THR A 119 0.82 30.22 -38.46
N PHE A 120 1.79 29.35 -38.40
CA PHE A 120 3.08 29.72 -37.85
C PHE A 120 3.81 30.69 -38.81
N GLU A 121 4.89 31.31 -38.36
CA GLU A 121 5.56 32.36 -39.09
C GLU A 121 6.02 31.91 -40.50
N ASP A 122 6.43 30.64 -40.63
CA ASP A 122 6.87 30.06 -41.90
C ASP A 122 5.71 29.61 -42.80
N GLY A 123 4.46 29.86 -42.40
CA GLY A 123 3.27 29.43 -43.15
C GLY A 123 2.78 28.02 -42.85
N SER A 124 3.50 27.25 -42.07
CA SER A 124 3.12 25.90 -41.68
C SER A 124 2.08 25.89 -40.58
N LYS A 125 1.44 24.74 -40.37
CA LYS A 125 0.49 24.50 -39.27
C LYS A 125 0.99 23.46 -38.27
N GLU A 126 2.20 22.95 -38.49
CA GLU A 126 2.88 22.04 -37.63
C GLU A 126 4.38 22.39 -37.57
N LYS A 127 4.95 22.37 -36.37
CA LYS A 127 6.37 22.66 -36.20
C LYS A 127 6.96 21.78 -35.13
N SER A 128 7.88 20.91 -35.48
CA SER A 128 8.60 20.06 -34.55
C SER A 128 9.88 20.76 -34.10
N ILE A 129 10.11 20.70 -32.79
CA ILE A 129 11.34 21.19 -32.17
C ILE A 129 12.11 19.96 -31.68
N PRO A 130 13.22 19.59 -32.31
CA PRO A 130 13.98 18.40 -31.94
C PRO A 130 14.30 18.35 -30.44
N GLY A 131 14.01 17.23 -29.81
CA GLY A 131 14.29 17.02 -28.39
C GLY A 131 13.33 17.74 -27.43
N GLN A 132 12.32 18.44 -27.93
CA GLN A 132 11.39 19.20 -27.09
C GLN A 132 9.95 18.79 -27.32
N GLY A 133 9.47 18.76 -28.55
CA GLY A 133 8.10 18.40 -28.87
C GLY A 133 7.62 19.02 -30.18
N THR A 134 6.28 19.03 -30.35
CA THR A 134 5.67 19.48 -31.63
C THR A 134 4.55 20.46 -31.35
N TYR A 135 4.58 21.61 -32.03
CA TYR A 135 3.49 22.60 -32.04
C TYR A 135 2.58 22.30 -33.22
N THR A 136 1.26 22.41 -32.97
CA THR A 136 0.21 22.43 -33.99
C THR A 136 -0.70 23.61 -33.76
N ILE A 137 -1.27 24.16 -34.83
CA ILE A 137 -2.22 25.28 -34.73
C ILE A 137 -3.53 24.91 -35.39
N ALA A 138 -4.64 25.17 -34.69
CA ALA A 138 -5.99 24.96 -35.18
C ALA A 138 -6.48 26.19 -35.98
N PRO A 139 -7.54 26.04 -36.80
CA PRO A 139 -8.10 27.17 -37.55
C PRO A 139 -8.55 28.35 -36.69
N ASP A 140 -8.93 28.10 -35.43
CA ASP A 140 -9.34 29.16 -34.50
C ASP A 140 -8.16 29.88 -33.85
N GLY A 141 -6.93 29.47 -34.12
CA GLY A 141 -5.72 30.05 -33.55
C GLY A 141 -5.21 29.38 -32.28
N THR A 142 -5.89 28.36 -31.79
CA THR A 142 -5.42 27.60 -30.64
C THR A 142 -4.17 26.80 -31.02
N VAL A 143 -3.08 27.04 -30.29
CA VAL A 143 -1.84 26.31 -30.45
C VAL A 143 -1.77 25.21 -29.42
N THR A 144 -1.44 23.99 -29.85
CA THR A 144 -1.19 22.85 -28.97
C THR A 144 0.29 22.49 -29.07
N PHE A 145 0.94 22.36 -27.90
CA PHE A 145 2.29 21.79 -27.82
C PHE A 145 2.22 20.41 -27.21
N THR A 146 2.66 19.40 -27.95
CA THR A 146 2.78 18.02 -27.49
C THR A 146 4.24 17.78 -27.16
N PRO A 147 4.61 17.70 -25.86
CA PRO A 147 6.00 17.56 -25.47
C PRO A 147 6.53 16.16 -25.70
N ASP A 148 7.83 16.04 -25.90
CA ASP A 148 8.54 14.79 -25.72
C ASP A 148 8.42 14.40 -24.23
N LYS A 149 8.25 13.11 -23.97
CA LYS A 149 7.90 12.62 -22.61
C LYS A 149 8.91 13.01 -21.53
N GLN A 150 10.16 13.14 -21.90
CA GLN A 150 11.23 13.48 -20.93
C GLN A 150 11.59 14.97 -20.91
N PHE A 151 10.94 15.78 -21.74
CA PHE A 151 11.25 17.22 -21.79
C PHE A 151 10.74 17.94 -20.55
N VAL A 152 11.59 18.78 -19.96
CA VAL A 152 11.29 19.64 -18.80
C VAL A 152 11.85 21.02 -19.09
N GLY A 153 11.13 22.06 -18.69
CA GLY A 153 11.56 23.43 -18.85
C GLY A 153 10.76 24.19 -19.90
N ASN A 154 11.41 25.15 -20.54
CA ASN A 154 10.78 26.03 -21.52
C ASN A 154 11.21 25.63 -22.92
N PRO A 155 10.32 25.05 -23.73
CA PRO A 155 10.64 24.78 -25.12
C PRO A 155 10.83 26.11 -25.88
N THR A 156 11.51 26.04 -27.03
CA THR A 156 11.60 27.16 -27.93
C THR A 156 10.20 27.65 -28.27
N PRO A 157 9.88 28.95 -28.06
CA PRO A 157 8.53 29.46 -28.38
C PRO A 157 8.22 29.37 -29.85
N VAL A 158 6.95 29.36 -30.20
CA VAL A 158 6.48 29.39 -31.56
C VAL A 158 5.83 30.74 -31.84
N THR A 159 5.99 31.25 -33.06
CA THR A 159 5.40 32.51 -33.53
C THR A 159 4.20 32.22 -34.41
N VAL A 160 3.07 32.80 -34.05
CA VAL A 160 1.80 32.70 -34.79
C VAL A 160 1.62 33.96 -35.61
N LYS A 161 1.19 33.81 -36.85
CA LYS A 161 0.97 34.90 -37.79
C LYS A 161 -0.49 34.94 -38.23
N ARG A 162 -1.05 36.14 -38.21
CA ARG A 162 -2.35 36.45 -38.82
C ARG A 162 -2.21 37.68 -39.71
N VAL A 163 -3.25 37.99 -40.45
CA VAL A 163 -3.31 39.21 -41.27
C VAL A 163 -4.57 39.96 -40.97
N ASP A 164 -4.52 41.31 -41.13
CA ASP A 164 -5.72 42.13 -41.06
C ASP A 164 -6.43 42.19 -42.44
N LYS A 165 -7.56 42.89 -42.50
CA LYS A 165 -8.31 43.01 -43.76
C LYS A 165 -7.55 43.73 -44.87
N ASN A 166 -6.47 44.44 -44.55
CA ASN A 166 -5.58 45.00 -45.52
C ASN A 166 -4.46 44.06 -45.96
N GLY A 167 -4.41 42.87 -45.37
CA GLY A 167 -3.34 41.90 -45.64
C GLY A 167 -2.07 42.20 -44.86
N THR A 168 -2.07 43.11 -43.92
CA THR A 168 -0.91 43.45 -43.09
C THR A 168 -0.65 42.30 -42.10
N PRO A 169 0.55 41.68 -42.11
CA PRO A 169 0.86 40.60 -41.17
C PRO A 169 1.07 41.12 -39.76
N VAL A 170 0.70 40.30 -38.80
CA VAL A 170 0.91 40.55 -37.38
C VAL A 170 1.26 39.22 -36.72
N THR A 171 2.17 39.25 -35.74
CA THR A 171 2.68 38.06 -35.09
C THR A 171 2.49 38.18 -33.57
N ALA A 172 2.39 37.03 -32.95
CA ALA A 172 2.43 36.87 -31.50
C ALA A 172 2.97 35.48 -31.15
N THR A 173 3.57 35.34 -29.99
CA THR A 173 4.23 34.10 -29.60
C THR A 173 3.37 33.28 -28.64
N TYR A 174 3.59 31.98 -28.63
CA TYR A 174 3.12 31.09 -27.58
C TYR A 174 4.31 30.43 -26.90
N SER A 175 4.37 30.49 -25.57
CA SER A 175 5.48 30.02 -24.75
C SER A 175 4.95 29.14 -23.63
N PRO A 176 4.93 27.81 -23.79
CA PRO A 176 4.60 26.89 -22.72
C PRO A 176 5.77 26.68 -21.78
N GLU A 177 5.48 26.19 -20.55
CA GLU A 177 6.49 25.79 -19.58
C GLU A 177 6.10 24.45 -18.99
N PHE A 178 7.08 23.55 -18.83
CA PHE A 178 6.85 22.20 -18.30
C PHE A 178 7.63 21.98 -17.02
N THR A 179 6.90 21.64 -15.96
CA THR A 179 7.49 21.32 -14.67
C THR A 179 7.77 19.83 -14.57
N LYS A 180 8.88 19.48 -13.94
CA LYS A 180 9.29 18.09 -13.78
C LYS A 180 8.26 17.30 -12.99
N VAL A 181 7.96 16.09 -13.44
CA VAL A 181 7.10 15.14 -12.74
C VAL A 181 7.98 14.01 -12.22
N THR A 182 7.98 13.83 -10.90
CA THR A 182 8.80 12.83 -10.24
C THR A 182 7.89 11.83 -9.54
N PRO A 183 7.81 10.58 -10.02
CA PRO A 183 7.06 9.54 -9.32
C PRO A 183 7.75 9.15 -8.02
N THR A 184 6.99 8.60 -7.09
CA THR A 184 7.49 8.17 -5.78
C THR A 184 7.17 6.71 -5.54
N GLY A 185 8.04 6.05 -4.78
CA GLY A 185 7.85 4.67 -4.36
C GLY A 185 7.85 4.58 -2.84
N LYS A 186 7.11 3.64 -2.32
CA LYS A 186 7.04 3.35 -0.89
C LYS A 186 7.50 1.93 -0.65
N ASP A 187 8.53 1.79 0.20
CA ASP A 187 9.09 0.51 0.60
C ASP A 187 8.09 -0.28 1.42
N THR A 188 8.25 -1.61 1.40
CA THR A 188 7.46 -2.51 2.22
C THR A 188 8.35 -3.57 2.82
N SER A 189 7.83 -4.20 3.85
CA SER A 189 8.51 -5.29 4.54
C SER A 189 7.48 -6.33 4.96
N SER A 190 7.96 -7.50 5.32
CA SER A 190 7.14 -8.56 5.88
C SER A 190 7.91 -9.32 6.94
N VAL A 191 7.20 -10.00 7.82
CA VAL A 191 7.78 -10.87 8.84
C VAL A 191 6.94 -12.12 8.92
N ASN A 192 7.60 -13.28 8.93
CA ASN A 192 6.93 -14.54 9.22
C ASN A 192 7.94 -15.55 9.75
N ILE A 193 7.45 -16.70 10.17
CA ILE A 193 8.27 -17.75 10.75
C ILE A 193 9.03 -18.52 9.69
N LYS A 194 10.08 -19.20 10.15
CA LYS A 194 10.97 -20.05 9.37
C LYS A 194 10.22 -20.98 8.43
N GLY A 195 10.64 -21.03 7.19
CA GLY A 195 10.11 -21.94 6.17
C GLY A 195 8.85 -21.49 5.45
N LEU A 196 8.19 -20.41 5.87
CA LEU A 196 6.97 -19.94 5.24
C LEU A 196 7.24 -18.89 4.17
N VAL A 197 6.53 -19.00 3.06
CA VAL A 197 6.54 -18.02 1.98
C VAL A 197 5.94 -16.71 2.47
N GLN A 198 6.59 -15.59 2.10
CA GLN A 198 6.13 -14.24 2.43
C GLN A 198 5.89 -13.44 1.17
N THR A 199 4.98 -12.49 1.23
CA THR A 199 4.73 -11.57 0.12
C THR A 199 4.79 -10.13 0.59
N GLY A 200 5.14 -9.24 -0.32
CA GLY A 200 5.09 -7.82 -0.08
C GLY A 200 4.91 -7.09 -1.40
N THR A 201 4.16 -5.99 -1.35
CA THR A 201 3.89 -5.18 -2.54
C THR A 201 4.27 -3.75 -2.27
N PRO A 202 5.48 -3.33 -2.68
CA PRO A 202 5.80 -1.91 -2.66
C PRO A 202 4.80 -1.13 -3.50
N THR A 203 4.47 0.06 -3.07
CA THR A 203 3.51 0.91 -3.77
C THR A 203 4.21 2.03 -4.48
N PHE A 204 3.62 2.48 -5.60
CA PHE A 204 4.19 3.53 -6.43
C PHE A 204 3.10 4.51 -6.78
N GLU A 205 3.46 5.77 -6.85
CA GLU A 205 2.54 6.84 -7.16
C GLU A 205 3.17 7.78 -8.19
N GLY A 206 2.40 8.16 -9.21
CA GLY A 206 2.84 9.16 -10.17
C GLY A 206 3.01 10.52 -9.49
N GLY A 207 3.94 11.32 -9.98
CA GLY A 207 4.21 12.64 -9.44
C GLY A 207 3.12 13.66 -9.74
N ASN A 208 2.18 13.34 -10.62
CA ASN A 208 1.05 14.17 -10.99
C ASN A 208 -0.11 13.29 -11.42
N PRO A 209 -1.37 13.64 -11.09
CA PRO A 209 -2.53 12.83 -11.50
C PRO A 209 -2.64 12.57 -12.99
N LEU A 210 -2.10 13.48 -13.82
CA LEU A 210 -2.09 13.32 -15.27
C LEU A 210 -0.96 12.44 -15.79
N VAL A 211 -0.01 12.09 -14.92
CA VAL A 211 1.13 11.22 -15.25
C VAL A 211 1.21 10.10 -14.22
N PRO A 212 0.26 9.16 -14.23
CA PRO A 212 0.26 8.04 -13.30
C PRO A 212 1.35 7.03 -13.63
N ILE A 213 1.52 6.05 -12.74
CA ILE A 213 2.36 4.88 -13.04
C ILE A 213 1.78 4.18 -14.26
N ASP A 214 2.67 3.74 -15.14
CA ASP A 214 2.29 3.03 -16.36
C ASP A 214 2.06 1.54 -16.06
N GLU A 215 0.79 1.17 -15.86
CA GLU A 215 0.40 -0.21 -15.54
C GLU A 215 0.58 -1.16 -16.72
N THR A 216 0.83 -0.66 -17.93
CA THR A 216 1.11 -1.50 -19.10
C THR A 216 2.56 -2.00 -19.13
N VAL A 217 3.42 -1.39 -18.32
CA VAL A 217 4.81 -1.82 -18.16
C VAL A 217 4.91 -2.67 -16.89
N ALA A 218 5.28 -3.94 -17.06
CA ALA A 218 5.40 -4.86 -15.94
C ALA A 218 6.48 -4.41 -14.96
N ALA A 219 6.21 -4.58 -13.65
CA ALA A 219 7.20 -4.36 -12.62
C ALA A 219 8.32 -5.39 -12.74
N THR A 220 9.56 -4.96 -12.50
CA THR A 220 10.73 -5.85 -12.49
C THR A 220 11.62 -5.52 -11.31
N PHE A 221 12.59 -6.38 -11.04
CA PHE A 221 13.69 -6.04 -10.17
C PHE A 221 14.62 -5.04 -10.87
N GLU A 222 15.53 -4.45 -10.11
CA GLU A 222 16.39 -3.36 -10.60
C GLU A 222 17.23 -3.77 -11.83
N ASP A 223 17.64 -5.04 -11.90
CA ASP A 223 18.41 -5.59 -13.02
C ASP A 223 17.55 -6.00 -14.23
N GLY A 224 16.23 -5.76 -14.16
CA GLY A 224 15.29 -6.13 -15.21
C GLY A 224 14.75 -7.55 -15.11
N SER A 225 15.26 -8.37 -14.19
CA SER A 225 14.80 -9.74 -13.99
C SER A 225 13.49 -9.77 -13.19
N THR A 226 12.83 -10.93 -13.22
CA THR A 226 11.60 -11.19 -12.44
C THR A 226 11.82 -12.27 -11.39
N GLU A 227 13.03 -12.81 -11.29
CA GLU A 227 13.41 -13.82 -10.31
C GLU A 227 14.85 -13.56 -9.86
N LYS A 228 15.08 -13.65 -8.56
CA LYS A 228 16.40 -13.45 -7.97
C LYS A 228 16.64 -14.45 -6.86
N VAL A 229 17.71 -15.25 -6.98
CA VAL A 229 18.13 -16.20 -5.97
C VAL A 229 19.25 -15.59 -5.14
N ILE A 230 19.09 -15.57 -3.82
CA ILE A 230 20.13 -15.20 -2.88
C ILE A 230 20.54 -16.48 -2.14
N PRO A 231 21.71 -17.06 -2.46
CA PRO A 231 22.17 -18.29 -1.79
C PRO A 231 22.22 -18.09 -0.27
N GLY A 232 21.69 -19.08 0.46
CA GLY A 232 21.65 -19.03 1.92
C GLY A 232 20.45 -18.25 2.50
N GLU A 233 19.68 -17.56 1.68
CA GLU A 233 18.48 -16.84 2.12
C GLU A 233 17.21 -17.41 1.50
N GLY A 234 17.11 -17.38 0.17
CA GLY A 234 15.92 -17.80 -0.54
C GLY A 234 15.80 -17.21 -1.92
N THR A 235 14.60 -17.28 -2.49
CA THR A 235 14.28 -16.84 -3.84
C THR A 235 13.19 -15.78 -3.83
N TYR A 236 13.43 -14.68 -4.54
CA TYR A 236 12.45 -13.61 -4.76
C TYR A 236 11.90 -13.73 -6.18
N ALA A 237 10.60 -13.59 -6.31
CA ALA A 237 9.93 -13.53 -7.61
C ALA A 237 8.95 -12.35 -7.60
N ILE A 238 8.82 -11.67 -8.75
CA ILE A 238 7.90 -10.55 -8.86
C ILE A 238 6.89 -10.80 -9.99
N SER A 239 5.61 -10.54 -9.69
CA SER A 239 4.55 -10.57 -10.68
C SER A 239 4.49 -9.27 -11.48
N PRO A 240 3.84 -9.27 -12.66
CA PRO A 240 3.74 -8.05 -13.47
C PRO A 240 3.09 -6.87 -12.76
N ASP A 241 2.20 -7.13 -11.80
CA ASP A 241 1.51 -6.11 -11.01
C ASP A 241 2.29 -5.65 -9.77
N GLY A 242 3.50 -6.18 -9.56
CA GLY A 242 4.40 -5.71 -8.52
C GLY A 242 4.34 -6.46 -7.19
N ILE A 243 3.66 -7.59 -7.12
CA ILE A 243 3.66 -8.44 -5.92
C ILE A 243 4.97 -9.22 -5.89
N VAL A 244 5.74 -9.05 -4.82
CA VAL A 244 6.97 -9.81 -4.60
C VAL A 244 6.67 -10.98 -3.69
N THR A 245 7.11 -12.17 -4.10
CA THR A 245 7.01 -13.40 -3.31
C THR A 245 8.42 -13.81 -2.91
N PHE A 246 8.63 -14.00 -1.60
CA PHE A 246 9.87 -14.51 -1.06
C PHE A 246 9.68 -15.93 -0.55
N THR A 247 10.42 -16.87 -1.12
CA THR A 247 10.47 -18.26 -0.69
C THR A 247 11.78 -18.48 0.05
N PRO A 248 11.77 -18.53 1.39
CA PRO A 248 13.01 -18.68 2.15
C PRO A 248 13.58 -20.08 2.00
N GLU A 249 14.89 -20.21 2.13
CA GLU A 249 15.50 -21.50 2.34
C GLU A 249 15.06 -22.07 3.70
N ALA A 250 14.95 -23.37 3.80
CA ALA A 250 14.31 -24.05 4.95
C ALA A 250 14.91 -23.64 6.31
N ASN A 251 16.20 -23.34 6.36
CA ASN A 251 16.89 -23.01 7.61
C ASN A 251 17.22 -21.54 7.78
N PHE A 252 16.79 -20.69 6.85
CA PHE A 252 17.08 -19.26 6.94
C PHE A 252 16.26 -18.59 8.04
N VAL A 253 16.97 -17.84 8.89
CA VAL A 253 16.40 -16.98 9.94
C VAL A 253 17.19 -15.68 9.93
N GLY A 254 16.49 -14.55 9.99
CA GLY A 254 17.10 -13.23 10.01
C GLY A 254 16.45 -12.28 9.02
N LYS A 255 17.02 -11.08 8.92
CA LYS A 255 16.60 -10.11 7.89
C LYS A 255 17.14 -10.54 6.54
N GLY A 256 16.24 -10.66 5.55
CA GLY A 256 16.66 -10.88 4.18
C GLY A 256 17.41 -9.69 3.61
N THR A 257 18.19 -9.91 2.58
CA THR A 257 18.86 -8.84 1.83
C THR A 257 17.84 -7.91 1.19
N GLY A 258 16.70 -8.46 0.82
CA GLY A 258 15.66 -7.71 0.13
C GLY A 258 15.96 -7.51 -1.34
N VAL A 259 15.01 -6.88 -2.01
CA VAL A 259 15.09 -6.58 -3.45
C VAL A 259 14.57 -5.18 -3.72
N THR A 260 15.08 -4.58 -4.80
CA THR A 260 14.61 -3.29 -5.30
C THR A 260 13.75 -3.53 -6.53
N ILE A 261 12.56 -2.95 -6.52
CA ILE A 261 11.56 -3.06 -7.57
C ILE A 261 11.55 -1.77 -8.37
N VAL A 262 11.45 -1.87 -9.70
CA VAL A 262 11.40 -0.74 -10.61
C VAL A 262 10.06 -0.73 -11.33
N ARG A 263 9.43 0.43 -11.36
CA ARG A 263 8.29 0.74 -12.23
C ARG A 263 8.58 2.03 -12.99
N LYS A 264 7.74 2.34 -13.95
CA LYS A 264 7.87 3.58 -14.73
C LYS A 264 6.53 4.30 -14.74
N ASP A 265 6.58 5.63 -14.76
CA ASP A 265 5.39 6.43 -14.99
C ASP A 265 5.07 6.51 -16.49
N LYS A 266 3.97 7.20 -16.84
CA LYS A 266 3.55 7.35 -18.24
C LYS A 266 4.55 8.14 -19.10
N ASN A 267 5.48 8.86 -18.48
CA ASN A 267 6.58 9.52 -19.17
C ASN A 267 7.78 8.60 -19.38
N GLY A 268 7.75 7.39 -18.83
CA GLY A 268 8.88 6.48 -18.86
C GLY A 268 9.92 6.76 -17.79
N THR A 269 9.63 7.63 -16.82
CA THR A 269 10.55 7.92 -15.72
C THR A 269 10.56 6.75 -14.74
N PRO A 270 11.74 6.16 -14.48
CA PRO A 270 11.83 5.04 -13.53
C PRO A 270 11.68 5.52 -12.09
N VAL A 271 11.09 4.66 -11.29
CA VAL A 271 10.93 4.86 -9.85
C VAL A 271 11.17 3.54 -9.16
N THR A 272 11.81 3.58 -8.00
CA THR A 272 12.18 2.38 -7.27
C THR A 272 11.57 2.37 -5.88
N ALA A 273 11.35 1.16 -5.36
CA ALA A 273 11.01 0.91 -3.98
C ALA A 273 11.50 -0.48 -3.61
N SER A 274 11.74 -0.72 -2.34
CA SER A 274 12.30 -1.99 -1.87
C SER A 274 11.28 -2.82 -1.13
N TYR A 275 11.53 -4.12 -1.11
CA TYR A 275 10.86 -5.10 -0.26
C TYR A 275 11.91 -5.85 0.52
N ARG A 276 11.74 -5.95 1.84
CA ARG A 276 12.63 -6.71 2.72
C ARG A 276 11.82 -7.63 3.62
N PRO A 277 11.99 -8.96 3.50
CA PRO A 277 11.40 -9.91 4.41
C PRO A 277 12.28 -10.10 5.64
N THR A 278 11.66 -10.45 6.75
CA THR A 278 12.35 -10.95 7.95
C THR A 278 11.78 -12.31 8.28
N VAL A 279 12.65 -13.26 8.58
CA VAL A 279 12.27 -14.61 8.98
C VAL A 279 12.68 -14.82 10.42
N VAL A 280 11.73 -15.26 11.24
CA VAL A 280 11.93 -15.49 12.67
C VAL A 280 11.71 -16.95 13.00
N ASP A 281 12.25 -17.40 14.15
CA ASP A 281 11.97 -18.73 14.63
C ASP A 281 10.50 -18.88 14.98
N PRO A 282 9.91 -20.07 14.79
CA PRO A 282 8.51 -20.30 15.15
C PRO A 282 8.32 -20.24 16.67
N SER A 283 7.15 -19.85 17.09
CA SER A 283 6.72 -19.93 18.48
C SER A 283 6.48 -21.38 18.87
N THR A 284 6.63 -21.71 20.14
CA THR A 284 6.49 -23.07 20.65
C THR A 284 5.42 -23.13 21.74
N GLY A 285 4.69 -24.24 21.74
CA GLY A 285 3.79 -24.58 22.84
C GLY A 285 4.38 -25.77 23.60
N HIS A 286 4.27 -25.74 24.93
CA HIS A 286 4.78 -26.80 25.79
C HIS A 286 3.61 -27.64 26.30
N ASP A 287 3.68 -28.93 26.06
CA ASP A 287 2.69 -29.87 26.57
C ASP A 287 2.69 -29.85 28.09
N THR A 288 1.52 -30.04 28.68
CA THR A 288 1.36 -30.06 30.11
C THR A 288 0.48 -31.22 30.53
N ALA A 289 0.61 -31.60 31.79
CA ALA A 289 -0.16 -32.67 32.38
C ALA A 289 -0.55 -32.28 33.78
N SER A 290 -1.55 -32.98 34.31
CA SER A 290 -1.95 -32.85 35.70
C SER A 290 -2.35 -34.21 36.24
N THR A 291 -2.34 -34.33 37.55
CA THR A 291 -2.77 -35.53 38.25
C THR A 291 -3.67 -35.09 39.39
N GLY A 292 -4.76 -35.79 39.57
CA GLY A 292 -5.70 -35.50 40.65
C GLY A 292 -6.48 -36.72 41.10
N ALA A 293 -7.19 -36.58 42.20
CA ALA A 293 -8.02 -37.62 42.77
C ALA A 293 -9.32 -37.79 41.98
N LYS A 294 -9.88 -38.97 42.07
CA LYS A 294 -11.19 -39.32 41.50
C LYS A 294 -12.25 -38.28 41.87
N GLY A 295 -12.94 -37.78 40.87
CA GLY A 295 -14.05 -36.82 41.05
C GLY A 295 -13.60 -35.38 41.31
N GLN A 296 -12.32 -35.07 41.42
CA GLN A 296 -11.83 -33.72 41.72
C GLN A 296 -11.40 -32.99 40.47
N PRO A 297 -11.78 -31.71 40.30
CA PRO A 297 -11.32 -30.90 39.19
C PRO A 297 -9.80 -30.72 39.22
N GLN A 298 -9.22 -30.62 38.02
CA GLN A 298 -7.79 -30.36 37.83
C GLN A 298 -7.63 -29.11 36.97
N VAL A 299 -6.57 -28.36 37.19
CA VAL A 299 -6.26 -27.17 36.43
C VAL A 299 -4.84 -27.24 35.86
N ALA A 300 -4.65 -26.68 34.71
CA ALA A 300 -3.35 -26.56 34.10
C ALA A 300 -3.34 -25.37 33.10
N THR A 301 -2.18 -24.77 32.93
CA THR A 301 -2.02 -23.67 31.98
C THR A 301 -0.82 -24.04 31.12
N PRO A 302 -1.03 -24.52 29.88
CA PRO A 302 0.08 -24.75 28.95
C PRO A 302 0.84 -23.47 28.70
N VAL A 303 2.17 -23.57 28.62
CA VAL A 303 3.04 -22.42 28.37
C VAL A 303 3.29 -22.33 26.89
N PHE A 304 3.17 -21.11 26.35
CA PHE A 304 3.52 -20.80 24.97
C PHE A 304 4.61 -19.75 24.98
N GLU A 305 5.62 -19.93 24.15
CA GLU A 305 6.79 -19.04 24.08
C GLU A 305 7.03 -18.58 22.65
N GLY A 306 7.57 -17.36 22.50
CA GLY A 306 7.90 -16.76 21.21
C GLY A 306 6.98 -15.59 20.90
N HIS A 307 6.51 -15.53 19.67
CA HIS A 307 5.76 -14.39 19.13
C HIS A 307 4.25 -14.56 19.27
N ILE A 308 3.78 -14.92 20.46
CA ILE A 308 2.36 -15.18 20.73
C ILE A 308 1.58 -13.87 20.71
N ASP A 309 0.44 -13.88 20.00
CA ASP A 309 -0.49 -12.75 19.99
C ASP A 309 -1.36 -12.77 21.25
N SER A 310 -1.03 -11.91 22.20
CA SER A 310 -1.76 -11.81 23.46
C SER A 310 -3.17 -11.21 23.32
N THR A 311 -3.49 -10.62 22.18
CA THR A 311 -4.83 -10.06 21.94
C THR A 311 -5.84 -11.11 21.51
N VAL A 312 -5.37 -12.29 21.10
CA VAL A 312 -6.22 -13.40 20.68
C VAL A 312 -6.24 -14.44 21.83
N PRO A 313 -7.40 -14.68 22.44
CA PRO A 313 -7.47 -15.66 23.53
C PRO A 313 -7.23 -17.08 23.01
N PRO A 314 -6.65 -17.96 23.84
CA PRO A 314 -6.45 -19.35 23.46
C PRO A 314 -7.78 -20.09 23.37
N THR A 315 -7.83 -21.08 22.50
CA THR A 315 -9.00 -21.97 22.35
C THR A 315 -8.54 -23.42 22.25
N PHE A 316 -9.49 -24.34 22.29
CA PHE A 316 -9.23 -25.71 21.90
C PHE A 316 -9.05 -25.81 20.37
N GLU A 317 -8.62 -26.95 19.88
CA GLU A 317 -8.26 -27.12 18.46
C GLU A 317 -9.41 -26.75 17.51
N ASP A 318 -10.66 -27.05 17.91
CA ASP A 318 -11.87 -26.75 17.13
C ASP A 318 -12.34 -25.29 17.23
N GLY A 319 -11.61 -24.44 17.98
CA GLY A 319 -12.00 -23.05 18.21
C GLY A 319 -12.94 -22.84 19.38
N SER A 320 -13.41 -23.90 20.04
CA SER A 320 -14.29 -23.80 21.21
C SER A 320 -13.50 -23.52 22.49
N THR A 321 -14.20 -23.10 23.53
CA THR A 321 -13.67 -22.92 24.88
C THR A 321 -14.20 -23.93 25.86
N THR A 322 -15.06 -24.84 25.42
CA THR A 322 -15.60 -25.94 26.19
C THR A 322 -15.58 -27.21 25.35
N MET A 323 -15.30 -28.34 26.01
CA MET A 323 -15.31 -29.64 25.35
C MET A 323 -15.76 -30.71 26.34
N VAL A 324 -16.66 -31.58 25.91
CA VAL A 324 -17.09 -32.75 26.66
C VAL A 324 -16.57 -33.99 25.98
N VAL A 325 -15.84 -34.82 26.74
CA VAL A 325 -15.38 -36.14 26.28
C VAL A 325 -16.21 -37.18 27.06
N PRO A 326 -17.17 -37.84 26.38
CA PRO A 326 -18.04 -38.81 27.06
C PRO A 326 -17.24 -39.85 27.83
N SER A 327 -17.67 -40.14 29.06
CA SER A 327 -17.04 -41.10 29.98
C SER A 327 -15.68 -40.68 30.55
N GLU A 328 -15.15 -39.54 30.18
CA GLU A 328 -13.91 -39.00 30.77
C GLU A 328 -14.19 -37.78 31.64
N GLY A 329 -14.80 -36.74 31.03
CA GLY A 329 -15.09 -35.50 31.71
C GLY A 329 -15.25 -34.33 30.77
N SER A 330 -15.23 -33.11 31.31
CA SER A 330 -15.35 -31.88 30.54
C SER A 330 -14.16 -30.96 30.79
N TYR A 331 -13.86 -30.17 29.76
CA TYR A 331 -12.77 -29.19 29.77
C TYR A 331 -13.32 -27.80 29.47
N THR A 332 -12.81 -26.80 30.19
CA THR A 332 -13.03 -25.40 29.88
C THR A 332 -11.69 -24.67 29.85
N ILE A 333 -11.56 -23.67 29.00
CA ILE A 333 -10.38 -22.83 28.98
C ILE A 333 -10.80 -21.36 29.11
N ASP A 334 -10.10 -20.61 29.97
CA ASP A 334 -10.37 -19.19 30.12
C ASP A 334 -9.49 -18.36 29.18
N LYS A 335 -9.69 -17.05 29.19
CA LYS A 335 -8.96 -16.11 28.31
C LYS A 335 -7.45 -16.08 28.58
N ASP A 336 -7.02 -16.49 29.79
CA ASP A 336 -5.61 -16.53 30.16
C ASP A 336 -4.94 -17.87 29.86
N GLY A 337 -5.71 -18.81 29.32
CA GLY A 337 -5.19 -20.13 28.95
C GLY A 337 -5.27 -21.17 30.04
N LYS A 338 -5.90 -20.86 31.17
CA LYS A 338 -6.09 -21.82 32.26
C LYS A 338 -7.19 -22.79 31.88
N ILE A 339 -6.86 -24.08 31.85
CA ILE A 339 -7.78 -25.17 31.57
C ILE A 339 -8.26 -25.75 32.87
N THR A 340 -9.55 -25.98 32.96
CA THR A 340 -10.16 -26.74 34.06
C THR A 340 -10.72 -28.04 33.49
N PHE A 341 -10.24 -29.17 34.00
CA PHE A 341 -10.77 -30.49 33.68
C PHE A 341 -11.63 -30.95 34.84
N THR A 342 -12.90 -31.24 34.56
CA THR A 342 -13.84 -31.82 35.54
C THR A 342 -14.11 -33.25 35.12
N PRO A 343 -13.52 -34.23 35.86
CA PRO A 343 -13.68 -35.64 35.47
C PRO A 343 -15.10 -36.13 35.73
N GLU A 344 -15.53 -37.12 34.94
CA GLU A 344 -16.75 -37.88 35.29
C GLU A 344 -16.51 -38.55 36.65
N PRO A 345 -17.59 -38.71 37.50
CA PRO A 345 -17.42 -39.22 38.88
C PRO A 345 -16.68 -40.55 38.97
N ASP A 346 -16.87 -41.41 37.98
CA ASP A 346 -16.31 -42.76 38.00
C ASP A 346 -15.07 -42.93 37.14
N PHE A 347 -14.59 -41.84 36.47
CA PHE A 347 -13.43 -41.93 35.62
C PHE A 347 -12.12 -42.05 36.42
N VAL A 348 -11.33 -43.03 36.07
CA VAL A 348 -9.98 -43.26 36.61
C VAL A 348 -9.07 -43.64 35.45
N GLY A 349 -7.88 -43.08 35.43
CA GLY A 349 -6.85 -43.34 34.41
C GLY A 349 -6.40 -42.06 33.73
N THR A 350 -5.61 -42.22 32.68
CA THR A 350 -5.11 -41.08 31.88
C THR A 350 -6.13 -40.76 30.80
N ALA A 351 -6.64 -39.54 30.85
CA ALA A 351 -7.57 -39.06 29.85
C ALA A 351 -6.87 -38.90 28.48
N LYS A 352 -7.64 -38.88 27.42
CA LYS A 352 -7.09 -38.62 26.07
C LYS A 352 -6.44 -37.25 25.98
N GLY A 353 -6.94 -36.32 26.79
CA GLY A 353 -6.51 -34.95 26.74
C GLY A 353 -7.03 -34.21 25.52
N LEU A 354 -6.50 -33.04 25.31
CA LEU A 354 -6.88 -32.20 24.18
C LEU A 354 -5.74 -31.28 23.75
N VAL A 355 -5.94 -30.69 22.57
CA VAL A 355 -5.00 -29.74 22.00
C VAL A 355 -5.52 -28.33 22.26
N VAL A 356 -4.64 -27.47 22.77
CA VAL A 356 -4.86 -26.05 22.96
C VAL A 356 -4.13 -25.30 21.86
N LYS A 357 -4.78 -24.33 21.25
CA LYS A 357 -4.11 -23.52 20.24
C LYS A 357 -4.12 -22.03 20.62
N ARG A 358 -3.03 -21.38 20.25
CA ARG A 358 -2.91 -19.92 20.23
C ARG A 358 -2.45 -19.50 18.85
N LEU A 359 -2.60 -18.22 18.54
CA LEU A 359 -2.02 -17.65 17.31
C LEU A 359 -0.76 -16.89 17.66
N ASP A 360 0.22 -16.94 16.77
CA ASP A 360 1.32 -16.00 16.84
C ASP A 360 0.91 -14.65 16.22
N VAL A 361 1.76 -13.64 16.37
CA VAL A 361 1.45 -12.29 15.85
C VAL A 361 1.42 -12.23 14.31
N TYR A 362 1.84 -13.31 13.64
CA TYR A 362 1.85 -13.44 12.18
C TYR A 362 0.67 -14.27 11.65
N GLY A 363 -0.23 -14.70 12.55
CA GLY A 363 -1.41 -15.48 12.19
C GLY A 363 -1.20 -16.99 12.11
N ASN A 364 -0.03 -17.50 12.52
CA ASN A 364 0.25 -18.96 12.52
C ASN A 364 -0.28 -19.61 13.80
N VAL A 365 -0.75 -20.85 13.65
CA VAL A 365 -1.26 -21.64 14.78
C VAL A 365 -0.12 -22.26 15.54
N VAL A 366 -0.12 -22.11 16.87
CA VAL A 366 0.81 -22.74 17.80
C VAL A 366 0.01 -23.61 18.72
N THR A 367 0.43 -24.87 18.93
CA THR A 367 -0.33 -25.85 19.69
C THR A 367 0.45 -26.39 20.89
N ALA A 368 -0.30 -26.81 21.91
CA ALA A 368 0.20 -27.55 23.04
C ALA A 368 -0.86 -28.57 23.47
N HIS A 369 -0.43 -29.69 24.03
CA HIS A 369 -1.32 -30.76 24.47
C HIS A 369 -1.45 -30.77 25.99
N TYR A 370 -2.66 -30.93 26.50
CA TYR A 370 -2.94 -31.12 27.94
C TYR A 370 -3.50 -32.52 28.19
N THR A 371 -2.87 -33.25 29.10
CA THR A 371 -3.28 -34.62 29.46
C THR A 371 -3.46 -34.72 30.96
N PRO A 372 -4.72 -34.78 31.46
CA PRO A 372 -4.97 -35.04 32.87
C PRO A 372 -4.99 -36.55 33.18
N THR A 373 -4.56 -36.90 34.39
CA THR A 373 -4.63 -38.27 34.91
C THR A 373 -5.45 -38.23 36.19
N VAL A 374 -6.40 -39.15 36.32
CA VAL A 374 -7.21 -39.30 37.51
C VAL A 374 -6.82 -40.57 38.23
N LEU A 375 -6.40 -40.42 39.46
CA LEU A 375 -6.01 -41.57 40.31
C LEU A 375 -7.20 -42.15 41.00
N GLY A 376 -7.22 -43.48 41.10
CA GLY A 376 -8.23 -44.20 41.87
C GLY A 376 -8.11 -43.94 43.36
N GLN A 377 -9.07 -44.44 44.12
CA GLN A 377 -8.98 -44.42 45.58
C GLN A 377 -7.71 -45.11 46.06
N THR A 378 -7.14 -44.54 47.10
CA THR A 378 -5.97 -45.18 47.74
C THR A 378 -6.33 -46.55 48.27
N GLN A 379 -5.43 -47.51 48.00
CA GLN A 379 -5.55 -48.87 48.49
C GLN A 379 -4.25 -49.28 49.17
N VAL A 380 -4.36 -50.14 50.16
CA VAL A 380 -3.23 -50.56 50.97
C VAL A 380 -3.21 -52.09 51.02
N SER A 381 -2.05 -52.68 50.87
CA SER A 381 -1.82 -54.09 51.14
C SER A 381 -0.79 -54.19 52.26
N ASP A 382 -1.14 -54.94 53.32
CA ASP A 382 -0.23 -55.22 54.41
C ASP A 382 0.92 -56.11 53.94
N ALA A 383 2.03 -56.07 54.65
CA ALA A 383 3.20 -56.85 54.34
C ALA A 383 3.51 -57.76 55.51
N THR A 384 4.06 -58.93 55.21
CA THR A 384 4.56 -59.87 56.15
C THR A 384 5.96 -60.33 55.69
N SER A 385 6.72 -60.88 56.64
CA SER A 385 7.97 -61.53 56.35
C SER A 385 8.23 -62.67 57.34
N GLU A 386 9.11 -63.55 56.95
CA GLU A 386 9.52 -64.63 57.78
C GLU A 386 11.03 -64.77 57.68
N GLY A 387 11.73 -64.97 58.80
CA GLY A 387 13.15 -65.07 58.82
C GLY A 387 13.62 -65.87 60.01
N LEU A 388 14.90 -66.30 59.98
CA LEU A 388 15.46 -67.04 61.06
C LEU A 388 15.81 -66.20 62.28
N LYS A 389 15.87 -66.82 63.42
CA LYS A 389 16.27 -66.22 64.69
C LYS A 389 17.54 -65.39 64.52
N GLY A 390 17.50 -64.10 64.94
CA GLY A 390 18.64 -63.20 64.87
C GLY A 390 18.88 -62.54 63.54
N GLN A 391 18.14 -62.89 62.49
CA GLN A 391 18.33 -62.33 61.15
C GLN A 391 17.38 -61.11 60.92
N THR A 392 17.91 -60.12 60.31
CA THR A 392 17.07 -58.98 59.92
C THR A 392 16.11 -59.37 58.79
N GLN A 393 14.93 -58.76 58.81
CA GLN A 393 13.88 -58.97 57.83
C GLN A 393 13.43 -57.62 57.27
N THR A 394 12.90 -57.61 56.07
CA THR A 394 12.32 -56.44 55.48
C THR A 394 10.91 -56.69 54.97
N GLY A 395 10.10 -55.69 54.99
CA GLY A 395 8.76 -55.69 54.41
C GLY A 395 8.35 -54.31 54.03
N LYS A 396 7.44 -54.22 53.07
CA LYS A 396 6.98 -52.95 52.59
C LYS A 396 5.50 -53.03 52.33
N PRO A 397 4.65 -52.46 53.23
CA PRO A 397 3.23 -52.27 52.91
C PRO A 397 3.11 -51.51 51.61
N ASN A 398 2.18 -51.93 50.76
CA ASN A 398 2.04 -51.38 49.44
C ASN A 398 0.85 -50.40 49.44
N PHE A 399 1.13 -49.14 49.11
CA PHE A 399 0.13 -48.09 48.99
C PHE A 399 0.01 -47.73 47.51
N THR A 400 -1.21 -47.75 46.98
CA THR A 400 -1.51 -47.42 45.57
C THR A 400 -2.66 -46.42 45.50
N GLY A 401 -2.82 -45.78 44.34
CA GLY A 401 -3.83 -44.79 44.12
C GLY A 401 -3.32 -43.36 44.40
N ASP A 402 -4.14 -42.56 45.03
CA ASP A 402 -3.89 -41.13 45.25
C ASP A 402 -2.99 -40.88 46.47
N VAL A 403 -1.81 -41.45 46.48
CA VAL A 403 -0.83 -41.31 47.58
C VAL A 403 0.08 -40.12 47.31
N ASP A 404 0.29 -39.31 48.34
CA ASP A 404 1.21 -38.16 48.25
C ASP A 404 2.67 -38.68 48.50
N LEU A 405 3.38 -38.89 47.40
CA LEU A 405 4.73 -39.37 47.42
C LEU A 405 5.75 -38.32 47.86
N THR A 406 5.32 -37.05 48.02
CA THR A 406 6.20 -35.97 48.52
C THR A 406 6.28 -35.99 50.05
N VAL A 407 5.39 -36.73 50.70
CA VAL A 407 5.38 -36.88 52.16
C VAL A 407 5.95 -38.28 52.48
N PRO A 408 7.14 -38.38 53.10
CA PRO A 408 7.70 -39.67 53.46
C PRO A 408 6.86 -40.42 54.48
N PRO A 409 6.80 -41.75 54.40
CA PRO A 409 6.02 -42.54 55.37
C PRO A 409 6.69 -42.55 56.75
N THR A 410 5.87 -42.68 57.79
CA THR A 410 6.33 -42.79 59.15
C THR A 410 5.57 -43.93 59.85
N PHE A 411 6.00 -44.29 61.05
CA PHE A 411 5.19 -45.11 61.93
C PHE A 411 4.06 -44.28 62.51
N GLU A 412 3.10 -44.93 63.20
CA GLU A 412 1.88 -44.29 63.70
C GLU A 412 2.16 -43.08 64.61
N ASP A 413 3.25 -43.13 65.40
CA ASP A 413 3.67 -42.06 66.29
C ASP A 413 4.47 -40.94 65.59
N GLY A 414 4.61 -40.99 64.28
CA GLY A 414 5.38 -40.00 63.50
C GLY A 414 6.87 -40.25 63.46
N THR A 415 7.38 -41.26 64.11
CA THR A 415 8.79 -41.59 64.09
C THR A 415 9.15 -42.51 62.92
N THR A 416 10.46 -42.62 62.65
CA THR A 416 11.03 -43.53 61.63
C THR A 416 11.75 -44.73 62.25
N GLU A 417 11.82 -44.77 63.56
CA GLU A 417 12.41 -45.90 64.32
C GLU A 417 11.52 -46.25 65.51
N LYS A 418 11.27 -47.51 65.70
CA LYS A 418 10.44 -47.97 66.82
C LYS A 418 11.05 -49.20 67.45
N VAL A 419 11.29 -49.18 68.72
CA VAL A 419 11.76 -50.27 69.53
C VAL A 419 10.61 -50.94 70.26
N VAL A 420 10.48 -52.25 70.09
CA VAL A 420 9.51 -53.06 70.82
C VAL A 420 10.31 -53.92 71.76
N PRO A 421 10.33 -53.59 73.09
CA PRO A 421 11.12 -54.34 74.06
C PRO A 421 10.77 -55.81 74.05
N GLY A 422 11.82 -56.65 74.06
CA GLY A 422 11.66 -58.12 73.99
C GLY A 422 11.42 -58.69 72.61
N GLN A 423 11.27 -57.90 71.57
CA GLN A 423 11.03 -58.34 70.25
C GLN A 423 12.05 -57.85 69.22
N GLY A 424 12.29 -56.54 69.14
CA GLY A 424 13.27 -55.99 68.22
C GLY A 424 13.01 -54.56 67.83
N THR A 425 13.70 -54.07 66.82
CA THR A 425 13.69 -52.68 66.37
C THR A 425 13.27 -52.59 64.90
N TYR A 426 12.34 -51.69 64.62
CA TYR A 426 11.86 -51.36 63.26
C TYR A 426 12.38 -50.03 62.82
N VAL A 427 12.84 -49.96 61.59
CA VAL A 427 13.29 -48.70 60.94
C VAL A 427 12.63 -48.64 59.59
N ILE A 428 11.99 -47.47 59.28
CA ILE A 428 11.37 -47.24 57.97
C ILE A 428 12.19 -46.25 57.15
N SER A 429 12.46 -46.63 55.88
CA SER A 429 13.15 -45.78 54.92
C SER A 429 12.15 -44.89 54.21
N PRO A 430 12.61 -43.77 53.53
CA PRO A 430 11.74 -42.87 52.77
C PRO A 430 10.90 -43.55 51.69
N ASP A 431 11.36 -44.68 51.14
CA ASP A 431 10.63 -45.43 50.11
C ASP A 431 9.51 -46.32 50.71
N GLY A 432 9.42 -46.39 52.05
CA GLY A 432 8.44 -47.22 52.76
C GLY A 432 8.86 -48.61 53.13
N THR A 433 10.10 -49.01 52.86
CA THR A 433 10.66 -50.29 53.29
C THR A 433 10.92 -50.26 54.78
N VAL A 434 10.38 -51.21 55.49
CA VAL A 434 10.60 -51.41 56.91
C VAL A 434 11.63 -52.51 57.13
N THR A 435 12.66 -52.24 57.94
CA THR A 435 13.64 -53.22 58.36
C THR A 435 13.40 -53.57 59.81
N PHE A 436 13.24 -54.86 60.07
CA PHE A 436 13.06 -55.36 61.41
C PHE A 436 14.35 -56.10 61.83
N THR A 437 14.92 -55.66 62.91
CA THR A 437 16.07 -56.29 63.53
C THR A 437 15.60 -56.94 64.84
N PRO A 438 15.43 -58.26 64.85
CA PRO A 438 14.94 -58.92 66.05
C PRO A 438 15.98 -58.92 67.19
N GLU A 439 15.49 -58.97 68.44
CA GLU A 439 16.38 -59.27 69.55
C GLU A 439 16.88 -60.72 69.41
N ALA A 440 18.10 -60.98 69.89
CA ALA A 440 18.79 -62.20 69.64
C ALA A 440 17.98 -63.46 70.04
N ASP A 441 17.18 -63.40 71.08
CA ASP A 441 16.42 -64.54 71.59
C ASP A 441 14.95 -64.58 71.20
N PHE A 442 14.50 -63.58 70.40
CA PHE A 442 13.11 -63.49 70.03
C PHE A 442 12.75 -64.56 68.96
N VAL A 443 11.66 -65.27 69.21
CA VAL A 443 11.07 -66.26 68.30
C VAL A 443 9.55 -66.07 68.38
N GLY A 444 8.91 -66.13 67.20
CA GLY A 444 7.44 -65.99 67.12
C GLY A 444 7.01 -64.84 66.24
N GLN A 445 5.69 -64.63 66.16
CA GLN A 445 5.18 -63.49 65.39
C GLN A 445 5.32 -62.20 66.20
N ALA A 446 5.99 -61.23 65.65
CA ALA A 446 6.17 -59.94 66.27
C ALA A 446 4.85 -59.16 66.26
N LYS A 447 4.75 -58.15 67.10
CA LYS A 447 3.56 -57.28 67.13
C LYS A 447 3.36 -56.54 65.79
N GLY A 448 4.44 -56.33 65.08
CA GLY A 448 4.45 -55.55 63.85
C GLY A 448 4.36 -54.05 64.12
N VAL A 449 4.33 -53.32 63.03
CA VAL A 449 4.24 -51.84 63.05
C VAL A 449 3.20 -51.37 62.09
N LYS A 450 2.58 -50.24 62.39
CA LYS A 450 1.66 -49.57 61.55
C LYS A 450 2.42 -48.45 60.80
N VAL A 451 2.40 -48.56 59.49
CA VAL A 451 3.04 -47.56 58.61
C VAL A 451 1.96 -46.58 58.14
N ILE A 452 2.25 -45.32 58.22
CA ILE A 452 1.34 -44.24 57.82
C ILE A 452 1.87 -43.48 56.62
N ARG A 453 0.98 -43.28 55.65
CA ARG A 453 1.16 -42.34 54.54
C ARG A 453 -0.02 -41.40 54.50
N LYS A 454 0.11 -40.29 53.72
CA LYS A 454 -0.99 -39.37 53.48
C LYS A 454 -1.40 -39.46 52.00
N ASP A 455 -2.68 -39.29 51.75
CA ASP A 455 -3.14 -39.06 50.40
C ASP A 455 -2.95 -37.56 50.06
N ARG A 456 -3.25 -37.18 48.81
CA ARG A 456 -3.09 -35.79 48.38
C ARG A 456 -4.05 -34.82 49.06
N ASN A 457 -5.10 -35.34 49.68
CA ASN A 457 -6.04 -34.51 50.45
C ASN A 457 -5.63 -34.42 51.92
N GLY A 458 -4.49 -34.97 52.31
CA GLY A 458 -4.00 -34.94 53.69
C GLY A 458 -4.62 -36.02 54.58
N ASN A 459 -5.43 -36.91 54.06
CA ASN A 459 -5.97 -38.01 54.83
C ASN A 459 -4.92 -39.05 55.15
N ILE A 460 -5.01 -39.62 56.35
CA ILE A 460 -4.06 -40.64 56.82
C ILE A 460 -4.50 -42.00 56.28
N ILE A 461 -3.54 -42.72 55.67
CA ILE A 461 -3.73 -44.09 55.18
C ILE A 461 -2.72 -44.95 55.92
N SER A 462 -3.13 -46.13 56.37
CA SER A 462 -2.25 -46.99 57.13
C SER A 462 -2.20 -48.42 56.60
N GLY A 463 -1.04 -49.03 56.77
CA GLY A 463 -0.81 -50.44 56.47
C GLY A 463 0.09 -51.04 57.50
N PHE A 464 0.00 -52.37 57.68
CA PHE A 464 0.77 -53.09 58.68
C PHE A 464 1.91 -53.86 58.03
N TYR A 465 3.02 -53.96 58.78
CA TYR A 465 4.08 -54.88 58.52
C TYR A 465 4.24 -55.78 59.73
N THR A 466 4.16 -57.09 59.55
CA THR A 466 4.26 -58.07 60.62
C THR A 466 5.31 -59.09 60.27
N PRO A 467 6.49 -59.04 60.91
CA PRO A 467 7.51 -60.08 60.74
C PRO A 467 7.25 -61.26 61.65
N THR A 468 7.71 -62.46 61.24
CA THR A 468 7.71 -63.67 62.05
C THR A 468 9.11 -64.20 62.10
N VAL A 469 9.62 -64.57 63.31
CA VAL A 469 10.92 -65.15 63.51
C VAL A 469 10.73 -66.60 63.85
N VAL A 470 11.45 -67.47 63.08
CA VAL A 470 11.37 -68.86 63.22
C VAL A 470 12.71 -69.44 63.73
N GLU A 471 12.60 -70.50 64.47
CA GLU A 471 13.79 -71.19 64.96
C GLU A 471 14.24 -72.24 63.96
N LEU A 472 15.54 -72.51 63.87
CA LEU A 472 16.10 -73.55 62.99
C LEU A 472 15.62 -74.91 63.33
#